data_0f72a662ca5f14ad9e26dcc3db66f805
#
_entry.id   0f72a662ca5f14ad9e26dcc3db66f805
#
_cell.length_a   1.000
_cell.length_b   1.000
_cell.length_c   1.000
_cell.angle_alpha   90.00
_cell.angle_beta   90.00
_cell.angle_gamma   90.00
#
_symmetry.space_group_name_H-M   'P 1'
#
loop_
_entity.id
_entity.type
_entity.pdbx_description
1 polymer ?
#
loop_
_entity_poly.entity_id
_entity_poly.type
_entity_poly.pdbx_seq_one_letter_code
_entity_poly.pdbx_strand_id
1 'polypeptide(L)'
;MQLIDLDQNATSPLDPAVWEAMRPHWLSGGNPESRHAAGRSARRAWDQARRTVAEILNAQPDEVFFTSGGTEANNLAIRGLALAAQSPGAVVSSPFEHPAVAEPLEHLPAGWSALQVPAQADGTVAVESFLEYSTSSTRLACLMLANNETGAIQPVAELARALAGRSILVHTDAVQAVGRVPVSFRALGVATLAASAHKFHGPQGIGLLLVRKGTRLAPLLFGGGQQTGLRPGTPPVALAVGLAAALERWQADQPGRQERMAALRDRLENGIRARVEPPQSVVRHGLLDEHGRLPQTLMLGFPGLDANALLMQLDLAGVCASLGSACASGSTQGSRTLLAMGVSESLARSSIRFSLGAFTTESEIDQAIDRVARVVQTAGSEDS
;
A
#
# COMPACT_ATOMS: atom_id res chain seq x y z
N MET A 1 18.89 24.00 -4.37
CA MET A 1 17.50 23.93 -4.87
C MET A 1 16.68 23.14 -3.87
N GLN A 2 15.48 23.58 -3.49
CA GLN A 2 14.63 22.83 -2.56
C GLN A 2 14.13 21.56 -3.25
N LEU A 3 14.26 20.41 -2.56
CA LEU A 3 13.74 19.13 -3.00
C LEU A 3 12.22 19.09 -2.79
N ILE A 4 11.48 18.63 -3.79
CA ILE A 4 10.03 18.43 -3.73
C ILE A 4 9.79 16.91 -3.80
N ASP A 5 9.28 16.36 -2.70
CA ASP A 5 9.03 14.91 -2.59
C ASP A 5 7.61 14.57 -3.08
N LEU A 6 7.52 14.04 -4.29
CA LEU A 6 6.31 13.48 -4.90
C LEU A 6 6.42 11.96 -5.09
N ASP A 7 7.17 11.27 -4.23
CA ASP A 7 7.24 9.79 -4.19
C ASP A 7 6.78 9.18 -2.85
N GLN A 8 5.75 9.79 -2.24
CA GLN A 8 5.23 9.42 -0.92
C GLN A 8 4.51 8.05 -0.89
N ASN A 9 4.25 7.43 -2.06
CA ASN A 9 3.80 6.04 -2.12
C ASN A 9 4.94 5.04 -1.91
N ALA A 10 6.20 5.42 -2.16
CA ALA A 10 7.36 4.59 -1.84
C ALA A 10 7.61 4.55 -0.33
N THR A 11 7.69 5.70 0.30
CA THR A 11 7.74 5.88 1.76
C THR A 11 7.36 7.32 2.10
N SER A 12 6.79 7.55 3.28
CA SER A 12 6.49 8.91 3.75
C SER A 12 7.45 9.33 4.88
N PRO A 13 7.79 10.62 5.01
CA PRO A 13 8.55 11.11 6.14
C PRO A 13 7.78 10.87 7.44
N LEU A 14 8.53 10.56 8.51
CA LEU A 14 7.96 10.38 9.84
C LEU A 14 7.35 11.70 10.34
N ASP A 15 6.10 11.67 10.81
CA ASP A 15 5.46 12.82 11.44
C ASP A 15 6.22 13.17 12.74
N PRO A 16 6.64 14.44 12.93
CA PRO A 16 7.32 14.87 14.15
C PRO A 16 6.53 14.57 15.44
N ALA A 17 5.20 14.65 15.41
CA ALA A 17 4.37 14.31 16.56
C ALA A 17 4.37 12.80 16.86
N VAL A 18 4.47 11.97 15.83
CA VAL A 18 4.66 10.52 15.97
C VAL A 18 6.02 10.21 16.60
N TRP A 19 7.08 10.90 16.18
CA TRP A 19 8.39 10.76 16.82
C TRP A 19 8.34 11.10 18.32
N GLU A 20 7.70 12.20 18.70
CA GLU A 20 7.57 12.59 20.11
C GLU A 20 6.75 11.56 20.93
N ALA A 21 5.76 10.92 20.35
CA ALA A 21 5.03 9.83 20.98
C ALA A 21 5.91 8.58 21.20
N MET A 22 6.81 8.29 20.26
CA MET A 22 7.73 7.13 20.33
C MET A 22 8.89 7.34 21.31
N ARG A 23 9.41 8.56 21.40
CA ARG A 23 10.65 8.91 22.10
C ARG A 23 10.73 8.39 23.55
N PRO A 24 9.70 8.51 24.41
CA PRO A 24 9.77 7.99 25.78
C PRO A 24 9.97 6.47 25.83
N HIS A 25 9.44 5.72 24.86
CA HIS A 25 9.51 4.26 24.82
C HIS A 25 10.86 3.75 24.28
N TRP A 26 11.58 4.56 23.51
CA TRP A 26 12.96 4.28 23.14
C TRP A 26 13.92 4.49 24.31
N LEU A 27 13.68 5.50 25.15
CA LEU A 27 14.57 5.88 26.24
C LEU A 27 14.33 5.07 27.52
N SER A 28 13.06 4.66 27.79
CA SER A 28 12.72 3.98 29.04
C SER A 28 13.09 2.51 29.07
N GLY A 29 13.26 1.86 27.92
CA GLY A 29 13.42 0.41 27.82
C GLY A 29 12.22 -0.34 28.41
N GLY A 30 12.40 -1.64 28.64
CA GLY A 30 11.40 -2.50 29.25
C GLY A 30 10.88 -3.56 28.27
N ASN A 31 10.95 -4.84 28.69
CA ASN A 31 10.37 -5.93 27.92
C ASN A 31 8.94 -6.15 28.40
N PRO A 32 7.92 -6.08 27.51
CA PRO A 32 6.50 -6.31 27.86
C PRO A 32 6.20 -7.65 28.55
N GLU A 33 7.06 -8.64 28.39
CA GLU A 33 6.92 -9.96 29.03
C GLU A 33 7.49 -10.00 30.46
N SER A 34 8.21 -8.96 30.89
CA SER A 34 8.80 -8.89 32.22
C SER A 34 7.76 -8.47 33.28
N ARG A 35 7.81 -9.11 34.46
CA ARG A 35 6.85 -8.87 35.55
C ARG A 35 7.14 -7.65 36.42
N HIS A 36 8.31 -7.04 36.32
CA HIS A 36 8.69 -5.84 37.08
C HIS A 36 8.07 -4.55 36.52
N ALA A 37 8.20 -3.44 37.22
CA ALA A 37 7.53 -2.17 36.90
C ALA A 37 7.78 -1.67 35.47
N ALA A 38 9.04 -1.71 35.00
CA ALA A 38 9.37 -1.29 33.63
C ALA A 38 8.70 -2.20 32.58
N GLY A 39 8.69 -3.53 32.79
CA GLY A 39 8.00 -4.46 31.90
C GLY A 39 6.49 -4.22 31.85
N ARG A 40 5.86 -4.00 33.03
CA ARG A 40 4.42 -3.66 33.07
C ARG A 40 4.11 -2.33 32.37
N SER A 41 5.00 -1.35 32.44
CA SER A 41 4.85 -0.08 31.71
C SER A 41 4.91 -0.30 30.20
N ALA A 42 5.90 -1.03 29.72
CA ALA A 42 6.04 -1.41 28.31
C ALA A 42 4.83 -2.22 27.83
N ARG A 43 4.32 -3.15 28.65
CA ARG A 43 3.11 -3.94 28.33
C ARG A 43 1.89 -3.03 28.18
N ARG A 44 1.69 -2.09 29.06
CA ARG A 44 0.55 -1.13 28.95
C ARG A 44 0.62 -0.33 27.64
N ALA A 45 1.81 0.17 27.28
CA ALA A 45 1.99 0.92 26.04
C ALA A 45 1.73 0.05 24.80
N TRP A 46 2.23 -1.18 24.79
CA TRP A 46 1.97 -2.18 23.74
C TRP A 46 0.49 -2.50 23.59
N ASP A 47 -0.19 -2.80 24.69
CA ASP A 47 -1.61 -3.14 24.67
C ASP A 47 -2.48 -1.93 24.31
N GLN A 48 -2.06 -0.71 24.68
CA GLN A 48 -2.75 0.52 24.27
C GLN A 48 -2.61 0.76 22.77
N ALA A 49 -1.39 0.64 22.21
CA ALA A 49 -1.18 0.77 20.77
C ALA A 49 -2.04 -0.23 19.98
N ARG A 50 -2.15 -1.47 20.47
CA ARG A 50 -3.00 -2.50 19.88
C ARG A 50 -4.50 -2.13 19.92
N ARG A 51 -4.98 -1.58 21.03
CA ARG A 51 -6.37 -1.13 21.17
C ARG A 51 -6.68 0.02 20.23
N THR A 52 -5.79 1.03 20.17
CA THR A 52 -5.93 2.16 19.25
C THR A 52 -6.03 1.71 17.79
N VAL A 53 -5.14 0.82 17.36
CA VAL A 53 -5.19 0.26 15.99
C VAL A 53 -6.51 -0.46 15.73
N ALA A 54 -6.95 -1.30 16.70
CA ALA A 54 -8.21 -2.05 16.59
C ALA A 54 -9.41 -1.11 16.47
N GLU A 55 -9.47 -0.07 17.29
CA GLU A 55 -10.55 0.94 17.27
C GLU A 55 -10.62 1.65 15.91
N ILE A 56 -9.49 2.19 15.44
CA ILE A 56 -9.45 2.98 14.20
C ILE A 56 -9.79 2.13 12.97
N LEU A 57 -9.33 0.87 12.93
CA LEU A 57 -9.55 -0.03 11.80
C LEU A 57 -10.81 -0.90 11.98
N ASN A 58 -11.62 -0.64 13.02
CA ASN A 58 -12.84 -1.40 13.33
C ASN A 58 -12.59 -2.93 13.38
N ALA A 59 -11.56 -3.31 14.15
CA ALA A 59 -11.17 -4.68 14.46
C ALA A 59 -11.31 -4.95 15.97
N GLN A 60 -11.07 -6.19 16.42
CA GLN A 60 -10.89 -6.51 17.83
C GLN A 60 -9.40 -6.45 18.19
N PRO A 61 -9.01 -6.12 19.44
CA PRO A 61 -7.60 -6.11 19.84
C PRO A 61 -6.87 -7.45 19.66
N ASP A 62 -7.57 -8.57 19.77
CA ASP A 62 -7.04 -9.92 19.54
C ASP A 62 -6.90 -10.29 18.05
N GLU A 63 -7.44 -9.48 17.15
CA GLU A 63 -7.26 -9.59 15.71
C GLU A 63 -6.02 -8.82 15.19
N VAL A 64 -5.37 -7.98 16.01
CA VAL A 64 -4.22 -7.15 15.61
C VAL A 64 -2.90 -7.84 15.93
N PHE A 65 -2.08 -8.07 14.89
CA PHE A 65 -0.72 -8.60 15.00
C PHE A 65 0.27 -7.61 14.39
N PHE A 66 1.27 -7.20 15.17
CA PHE A 66 2.34 -6.34 14.66
C PHE A 66 3.41 -7.19 13.98
N THR A 67 3.86 -6.72 12.82
CA THR A 67 4.91 -7.31 11.98
C THR A 67 6.03 -6.30 11.75
N SER A 68 7.09 -6.66 11.02
CA SER A 68 8.14 -5.71 10.65
C SER A 68 7.77 -4.78 9.50
N GLY A 69 6.65 -5.03 8.81
CA GLY A 69 6.19 -4.25 7.66
C GLY A 69 5.15 -5.00 6.84
N GLY A 70 4.70 -4.40 5.74
CA GLY A 70 3.71 -4.98 4.84
C GLY A 70 4.17 -6.29 4.21
N THR A 71 5.46 -6.42 3.89
CA THR A 71 6.01 -7.65 3.30
C THR A 71 5.90 -8.84 4.25
N GLU A 72 6.28 -8.70 5.51
CA GLU A 72 6.08 -9.76 6.52
C GLU A 72 4.59 -10.06 6.71
N ALA A 73 3.75 -9.04 6.79
CA ALA A 73 2.31 -9.19 6.98
C ALA A 73 1.65 -9.99 5.84
N ASN A 74 1.95 -9.65 4.58
CA ASN A 74 1.44 -10.35 3.41
C ASN A 74 1.96 -11.80 3.33
N ASN A 75 3.25 -12.03 3.58
CA ASN A 75 3.81 -13.37 3.64
C ASN A 75 3.15 -14.22 4.73
N LEU A 76 2.99 -13.66 5.95
CA LEU A 76 2.35 -14.36 7.07
C LEU A 76 0.88 -14.68 6.76
N ALA A 77 0.15 -13.78 6.11
CA ALA A 77 -1.22 -14.04 5.68
C ALA A 77 -1.27 -15.18 4.66
N ILE A 78 -0.57 -15.04 3.53
CA ILE A 78 -0.70 -15.95 2.38
C ILE A 78 -0.12 -17.32 2.72
N ARG A 79 1.13 -17.38 3.14
CA ARG A 79 1.81 -18.64 3.46
C ARG A 79 1.28 -19.27 4.74
N GLY A 80 0.95 -18.45 5.74
CA GLY A 80 0.37 -18.91 6.99
C GLY A 80 -1.01 -19.56 6.79
N LEU A 81 -1.86 -19.00 5.92
CA LEU A 81 -3.13 -19.61 5.52
C LEU A 81 -2.91 -20.94 4.78
N ALA A 82 -1.99 -20.95 3.80
CA ALA A 82 -1.68 -22.13 3.02
C ALA A 82 -1.12 -23.27 3.88
N LEU A 83 -0.22 -22.96 4.83
CA LEU A 83 0.38 -23.94 5.73
C LEU A 83 -0.60 -24.45 6.81
N ALA A 84 -1.59 -23.65 7.20
CA ALA A 84 -2.61 -24.04 8.18
C ALA A 84 -3.76 -24.84 7.56
N ALA A 85 -3.86 -24.88 6.23
CA ALA A 85 -4.92 -25.61 5.54
C ALA A 85 -4.75 -27.14 5.69
N GLN A 86 -5.86 -27.86 5.79
CA GLN A 86 -5.85 -29.32 5.94
C GLN A 86 -5.43 -30.04 4.64
N SER A 87 -5.59 -29.41 3.49
CA SER A 87 -5.22 -29.95 2.17
C SER A 87 -4.77 -28.79 1.25
N PRO A 88 -3.91 -29.08 0.28
CA PRO A 88 -3.57 -28.13 -0.76
C PRO A 88 -4.79 -27.60 -1.51
N GLY A 89 -4.65 -26.42 -2.09
CA GLY A 89 -5.71 -25.77 -2.83
C GLY A 89 -5.18 -24.80 -3.88
N ALA A 90 -6.06 -23.96 -4.38
CA ALA A 90 -5.72 -22.90 -5.30
C ALA A 90 -5.91 -21.52 -4.65
N VAL A 91 -5.10 -20.57 -5.10
CA VAL A 91 -5.26 -19.14 -4.82
C VAL A 91 -5.66 -18.44 -6.12
N VAL A 92 -6.64 -17.56 -6.04
CA VAL A 92 -6.99 -16.64 -7.13
C VAL A 92 -6.56 -15.23 -6.73
N SER A 93 -5.83 -14.53 -7.58
CA SER A 93 -5.27 -13.22 -7.25
C SER A 93 -5.48 -12.20 -8.37
N SER A 94 -5.42 -10.91 -8.03
CA SER A 94 -5.37 -9.85 -9.02
C SER A 94 -4.00 -9.81 -9.72
N PRO A 95 -3.91 -9.28 -10.95
CA PRO A 95 -2.64 -9.06 -11.64
C PRO A 95 -1.93 -7.80 -11.12
N PHE A 96 -2.59 -7.02 -10.26
CA PHE A 96 -2.09 -5.75 -9.73
C PHE A 96 -1.34 -5.88 -8.41
N GLU A 97 -1.23 -7.09 -7.88
CA GLU A 97 -0.65 -7.33 -6.56
C GLU A 97 0.80 -6.84 -6.47
N HIS A 98 1.11 -6.24 -5.32
CA HIS A 98 2.49 -5.88 -5.00
C HIS A 98 3.37 -7.15 -4.92
N PRO A 99 4.69 -7.08 -5.22
CA PRO A 99 5.62 -8.22 -5.06
C PRO A 99 5.54 -8.91 -3.69
N ALA A 100 5.21 -8.18 -2.61
CA ALA A 100 4.98 -8.77 -1.29
C ALA A 100 3.80 -9.76 -1.21
N VAL A 101 2.92 -9.76 -2.23
CA VAL A 101 1.82 -10.72 -2.42
C VAL A 101 2.14 -11.67 -3.57
N ALA A 102 2.59 -11.16 -4.71
CA ALA A 102 2.87 -11.97 -5.90
C ALA A 102 3.96 -13.02 -5.66
N GLU A 103 5.10 -12.64 -5.07
CA GLU A 103 6.20 -13.56 -4.78
C GLU A 103 5.81 -14.70 -3.81
N PRO A 104 5.12 -14.44 -2.67
CA PRO A 104 4.61 -15.53 -1.85
C PRO A 104 3.67 -16.50 -2.57
N LEU A 105 2.94 -16.06 -3.60
CA LEU A 105 2.08 -16.92 -4.41
C LEU A 105 2.89 -17.86 -5.32
N GLU A 106 4.07 -17.45 -5.78
CA GLU A 106 5.02 -18.31 -6.51
C GLU A 106 5.72 -19.30 -5.58
N HIS A 107 5.77 -19.01 -4.26
CA HIS A 107 6.42 -19.82 -3.24
C HIS A 107 5.44 -20.50 -2.27
N LEU A 108 4.28 -20.88 -2.75
CA LEU A 108 3.29 -21.65 -1.97
C LEU A 108 3.80 -23.07 -1.64
N PRO A 109 3.29 -23.70 -0.57
CA PRO A 109 3.62 -25.09 -0.25
C PRO A 109 3.29 -26.06 -1.41
N ALA A 110 3.96 -27.21 -1.44
CA ALA A 110 3.74 -28.22 -2.48
C ALA A 110 2.27 -28.60 -2.63
N GLY A 111 1.81 -28.74 -3.86
CA GLY A 111 0.43 -29.06 -4.21
C GLY A 111 -0.53 -27.86 -4.28
N TRP A 112 -0.08 -26.66 -3.93
CA TRP A 112 -0.82 -25.43 -4.15
C TRP A 112 -0.58 -24.88 -5.54
N SER A 113 -1.54 -24.11 -6.07
CA SER A 113 -1.42 -23.35 -7.30
C SER A 113 -1.95 -21.93 -7.14
N ALA A 114 -1.48 -21.01 -7.98
CA ALA A 114 -1.99 -19.65 -8.04
C ALA A 114 -2.43 -19.33 -9.47
N LEU A 115 -3.54 -18.63 -9.61
CA LEU A 115 -4.12 -18.16 -10.87
C LEU A 115 -4.39 -16.65 -10.76
N GLN A 116 -4.09 -15.91 -11.81
CA GLN A 116 -4.44 -14.50 -11.89
C GLN A 116 -5.71 -14.32 -12.72
N VAL A 117 -6.60 -13.43 -12.24
CA VAL A 117 -7.77 -13.00 -13.00
C VAL A 117 -7.42 -11.87 -13.99
N PRO A 118 -8.20 -11.65 -15.05
CA PRO A 118 -7.97 -10.54 -15.96
C PRO A 118 -8.20 -9.18 -15.28
N ALA A 119 -7.44 -8.17 -15.70
CA ALA A 119 -7.61 -6.78 -15.32
C ALA A 119 -8.61 -6.06 -16.22
N GLN A 120 -9.19 -4.97 -15.72
CA GLN A 120 -9.93 -3.98 -16.51
C GLN A 120 -9.01 -2.82 -16.93
N ALA A 121 -9.35 -2.15 -18.03
CA ALA A 121 -8.53 -1.05 -18.55
C ALA A 121 -8.48 0.18 -17.63
N ASP A 122 -9.42 0.31 -16.71
CA ASP A 122 -9.47 1.38 -15.71
C ASP A 122 -8.59 1.12 -14.46
N GLY A 123 -7.95 -0.06 -14.40
CA GLY A 123 -7.09 -0.46 -13.28
C GLY A 123 -7.84 -1.16 -12.14
N THR A 124 -9.09 -1.55 -12.35
CA THR A 124 -9.87 -2.38 -11.42
C THR A 124 -9.92 -3.84 -11.85
N VAL A 125 -10.45 -4.69 -10.99
CA VAL A 125 -10.75 -6.10 -11.28
C VAL A 125 -12.22 -6.37 -11.01
N ALA A 126 -12.90 -7.00 -11.96
CA ALA A 126 -14.29 -7.39 -11.78
C ALA A 126 -14.43 -8.53 -10.76
N VAL A 127 -15.41 -8.42 -9.86
CA VAL A 127 -15.74 -9.48 -8.89
C VAL A 127 -16.13 -10.77 -9.59
N GLU A 128 -16.84 -10.66 -10.71
CA GLU A 128 -17.27 -11.77 -11.55
C GLU A 128 -16.09 -12.61 -12.05
N SER A 129 -14.96 -11.97 -12.38
CA SER A 129 -13.73 -12.67 -12.78
C SER A 129 -13.21 -13.59 -11.65
N PHE A 130 -13.24 -13.13 -10.39
CA PHE A 130 -12.89 -13.99 -9.26
C PHE A 130 -13.86 -15.16 -9.11
N LEU A 131 -15.16 -14.96 -9.35
CA LEU A 131 -16.15 -16.01 -9.27
C LEU A 131 -15.99 -17.07 -10.36
N GLU A 132 -15.63 -16.64 -11.57
CA GLU A 132 -15.38 -17.48 -12.75
C GLU A 132 -14.09 -18.33 -12.58
N TYR A 133 -13.01 -17.70 -12.13
CA TYR A 133 -11.71 -18.36 -11.95
C TYR A 133 -11.65 -19.22 -10.68
N SER A 134 -12.61 -19.08 -9.77
CA SER A 134 -12.67 -19.88 -8.54
C SER A 134 -13.29 -21.26 -8.80
N THR A 135 -12.61 -22.29 -8.37
CA THR A 135 -13.04 -23.70 -8.46
C THR A 135 -13.33 -24.29 -7.06
N SER A 136 -13.74 -25.54 -6.99
CA SER A 136 -13.93 -26.27 -5.73
C SER A 136 -12.61 -26.45 -4.94
N SER A 137 -11.45 -26.34 -5.59
CA SER A 137 -10.13 -26.37 -4.96
C SER A 137 -9.66 -25.00 -4.46
N THR A 138 -10.31 -23.90 -4.84
CA THR A 138 -9.92 -22.56 -4.39
C THR A 138 -10.12 -22.41 -2.89
N ARG A 139 -9.11 -21.90 -2.19
CA ARG A 139 -9.12 -21.69 -0.72
C ARG A 139 -8.87 -20.25 -0.32
N LEU A 140 -8.21 -19.47 -1.19
CA LEU A 140 -7.80 -18.10 -0.92
C LEU A 140 -8.00 -17.23 -2.16
N ALA A 141 -8.48 -16.02 -1.97
CA ALA A 141 -8.47 -14.95 -2.95
C ALA A 141 -7.62 -13.79 -2.42
N CYS A 142 -6.74 -13.24 -3.24
CA CYS A 142 -5.91 -12.08 -2.93
C CYS A 142 -6.33 -10.92 -3.83
N LEU A 143 -6.73 -9.80 -3.21
CA LEU A 143 -7.06 -8.56 -3.91
C LEU A 143 -6.59 -7.39 -3.06
N MET A 144 -5.60 -6.62 -3.55
CA MET A 144 -5.16 -5.39 -2.88
C MET A 144 -6.31 -4.41 -2.72
N LEU A 145 -6.32 -3.63 -1.65
CA LEU A 145 -7.41 -2.65 -1.43
C LEU A 145 -7.27 -1.42 -2.31
N ALA A 146 -6.03 -0.99 -2.57
CA ALA A 146 -5.76 0.13 -3.46
C ALA A 146 -4.41 -0.04 -4.17
N ASN A 147 -4.39 0.28 -5.46
CA ASN A 147 -3.18 0.16 -6.27
C ASN A 147 -2.18 1.28 -5.98
N ASN A 148 -0.91 0.92 -5.83
CA ASN A 148 0.16 1.85 -5.48
C ASN A 148 0.66 2.70 -6.67
N GLU A 149 0.26 2.38 -7.90
CA GLU A 149 0.68 3.08 -9.13
C GLU A 149 -0.41 4.00 -9.66
N THR A 150 -1.60 3.46 -9.93
CA THR A 150 -2.74 4.21 -10.47
C THR A 150 -3.61 4.86 -9.39
N GLY A 151 -3.53 4.32 -8.17
CA GLY A 151 -4.41 4.73 -7.07
C GLY A 151 -5.80 4.07 -7.11
N ALA A 152 -6.12 3.23 -8.08
CA ALA A 152 -7.44 2.58 -8.19
C ALA A 152 -7.78 1.79 -6.92
N ILE A 153 -8.96 2.04 -6.35
CA ILE A 153 -9.50 1.31 -5.20
C ILE A 153 -10.28 0.11 -5.72
N GLN A 154 -9.99 -1.07 -5.16
CA GLN A 154 -10.55 -2.34 -5.61
C GLN A 154 -11.82 -2.72 -4.84
N PRO A 155 -12.75 -3.47 -5.42
CA PRO A 155 -14.03 -3.85 -4.83
C PRO A 155 -13.90 -5.00 -3.80
N VAL A 156 -12.98 -4.87 -2.83
CA VAL A 156 -12.63 -5.93 -1.86
C VAL A 156 -13.81 -6.37 -1.01
N ALA A 157 -14.64 -5.43 -0.52
CA ALA A 157 -15.79 -5.77 0.31
C ALA A 157 -16.87 -6.53 -0.49
N GLU A 158 -17.04 -6.20 -1.76
CA GLU A 158 -17.95 -6.88 -2.67
C GLU A 158 -17.44 -8.30 -2.97
N LEU A 159 -16.15 -8.44 -3.27
CA LEU A 159 -15.50 -9.73 -3.45
C LEU A 159 -15.65 -10.62 -2.22
N ALA A 160 -15.37 -10.09 -1.03
CA ALA A 160 -15.47 -10.87 0.21
C ALA A 160 -16.90 -11.37 0.44
N ARG A 161 -17.91 -10.53 0.14
CA ARG A 161 -19.32 -10.90 0.22
C ARG A 161 -19.69 -11.98 -0.80
N ALA A 162 -19.23 -11.84 -2.04
CA ALA A 162 -19.52 -12.80 -3.12
C ALA A 162 -18.90 -14.19 -2.87
N LEU A 163 -17.75 -14.24 -2.19
CA LEU A 163 -17.04 -15.48 -1.87
C LEU A 163 -17.44 -16.12 -0.51
N ALA A 164 -18.18 -15.42 0.34
CA ALA A 164 -18.53 -15.88 1.69
C ALA A 164 -19.22 -17.26 1.70
N GLY A 165 -20.11 -17.52 0.71
CA GLY A 165 -20.81 -18.83 0.56
C GLY A 165 -19.95 -19.95 -0.01
N ARG A 166 -18.73 -19.68 -0.48
CA ARG A 166 -17.85 -20.65 -1.13
C ARG A 166 -16.74 -21.18 -0.23
N SER A 167 -16.67 -20.75 1.04
CA SER A 167 -15.59 -21.07 1.98
C SER A 167 -14.19 -20.65 1.48
N ILE A 168 -14.12 -19.63 0.64
CA ILE A 168 -12.89 -19.04 0.14
C ILE A 168 -12.53 -17.86 1.04
N LEU A 169 -11.35 -17.89 1.64
CA LEU A 169 -10.85 -16.79 2.46
C LEU A 169 -10.37 -15.64 1.55
N VAL A 170 -10.54 -14.39 2.01
CA VAL A 170 -10.03 -13.23 1.26
C VAL A 170 -8.92 -12.57 2.06
N HIS A 171 -7.77 -12.38 1.44
CA HIS A 171 -6.67 -11.55 1.92
C HIS A 171 -6.64 -10.25 1.14
N THR A 172 -6.39 -9.12 1.82
CA THR A 172 -6.19 -7.83 1.18
C THR A 172 -4.90 -7.16 1.64
N ASP A 173 -4.08 -6.76 0.68
CA ASP A 173 -3.00 -5.80 0.91
C ASP A 173 -3.60 -4.39 0.94
N ALA A 174 -3.69 -3.81 2.14
CA ALA A 174 -4.20 -2.46 2.35
C ALA A 174 -3.10 -1.43 2.65
N VAL A 175 -1.85 -1.76 2.32
CA VAL A 175 -0.67 -0.92 2.60
C VAL A 175 -0.81 0.49 2.01
N GLN A 176 -1.46 0.64 0.86
CA GLN A 176 -1.68 1.95 0.25
C GLN A 176 -3.00 2.62 0.67
N ALA A 177 -3.90 1.91 1.33
CA ALA A 177 -5.21 2.44 1.73
C ALA A 177 -5.25 2.92 3.19
N VAL A 178 -4.68 2.11 4.11
CA VAL A 178 -4.65 2.44 5.55
C VAL A 178 -3.90 3.75 5.76
N GLY A 179 -4.50 4.66 6.53
CA GLY A 179 -3.95 5.99 6.81
C GLY A 179 -4.08 6.99 5.66
N ARG A 180 -4.85 6.66 4.61
CA ARG A 180 -5.09 7.52 3.43
C ARG A 180 -6.56 7.65 3.06
N VAL A 181 -7.30 6.55 3.19
CA VAL A 181 -8.76 6.51 3.03
C VAL A 181 -9.37 5.75 4.23
N PRO A 182 -10.68 5.91 4.51
CA PRO A 182 -11.34 5.15 5.56
C PRO A 182 -11.27 3.65 5.27
N VAL A 183 -10.77 2.89 6.26
CA VAL A 183 -10.69 1.43 6.17
C VAL A 183 -11.35 0.82 7.40
N SER A 184 -12.36 -0.02 7.19
CA SER A 184 -13.03 -0.78 8.25
C SER A 184 -12.84 -2.27 7.99
N PHE A 185 -12.02 -2.94 8.80
CA PHE A 185 -11.78 -4.38 8.69
C PHE A 185 -13.06 -5.19 8.78
N ARG A 186 -13.97 -4.76 9.67
CA ARG A 186 -15.28 -5.42 9.80
C ARG A 186 -16.11 -5.28 8.53
N ALA A 187 -16.18 -4.09 7.93
CA ALA A 187 -16.99 -3.83 6.74
C ALA A 187 -16.43 -4.51 5.49
N LEU A 188 -15.10 -4.60 5.38
CA LEU A 188 -14.44 -5.30 4.26
C LEU A 188 -14.77 -6.80 4.23
N GLY A 189 -15.06 -7.43 5.38
CA GLY A 189 -15.43 -8.83 5.41
C GLY A 189 -14.30 -9.82 5.12
N VAL A 190 -13.06 -9.36 4.98
CA VAL A 190 -11.89 -10.18 4.63
C VAL A 190 -11.40 -11.03 5.81
N ALA A 191 -10.68 -12.11 5.55
CA ALA A 191 -10.05 -12.96 6.55
C ALA A 191 -8.79 -12.32 7.12
N THR A 192 -7.99 -11.64 6.27
CA THR A 192 -6.76 -10.96 6.68
C THR A 192 -6.55 -9.66 5.92
N LEU A 193 -5.91 -8.68 6.60
CA LEU A 193 -5.56 -7.38 6.04
C LEU A 193 -4.14 -6.99 6.46
N ALA A 194 -3.30 -6.61 5.51
CA ALA A 194 -1.94 -6.13 5.76
C ALA A 194 -1.83 -4.61 5.62
N ALA A 195 -1.04 -3.97 6.50
CA ALA A 195 -0.69 -2.55 6.38
C ALA A 195 0.74 -2.27 6.88
N SER A 196 1.28 -1.09 6.57
CA SER A 196 2.65 -0.69 6.92
C SER A 196 2.73 0.78 7.31
N ALA A 197 3.30 1.05 8.49
CA ALA A 197 3.26 2.38 9.09
C ALA A 197 3.95 3.47 8.25
N HIS A 198 5.06 3.15 7.59
CA HIS A 198 5.83 4.12 6.80
C HIS A 198 5.10 4.67 5.57
N LYS A 199 3.94 4.15 5.23
CA LYS A 199 3.11 4.66 4.12
C LYS A 199 2.19 5.79 4.53
N PHE A 200 1.98 5.99 5.85
CA PHE A 200 1.11 7.03 6.41
C PHE A 200 1.77 7.83 7.53
N HIS A 201 3.04 8.21 7.33
CA HIS A 201 3.84 9.05 8.23
C HIS A 201 4.16 8.40 9.59
N GLY A 202 4.03 7.07 9.70
CA GLY A 202 4.50 6.27 10.81
C GLY A 202 5.95 5.81 10.63
N PRO A 203 6.51 5.13 11.63
CA PRO A 203 7.89 4.65 11.58
C PRO A 203 8.09 3.51 10.57
N GLN A 204 9.28 3.46 9.97
CA GLN A 204 9.76 2.30 9.24
C GLN A 204 10.02 1.13 10.21
N GLY A 205 10.02 -0.09 9.71
CA GLY A 205 10.33 -1.29 10.50
C GLY A 205 9.15 -1.85 11.29
N ILE A 206 7.94 -1.35 11.05
CA ILE A 206 6.71 -1.91 11.60
C ILE A 206 5.56 -1.87 10.61
N GLY A 207 4.80 -2.95 10.61
CA GLY A 207 3.51 -3.09 9.95
C GLY A 207 2.52 -3.81 10.86
N LEU A 208 1.37 -4.11 10.31
CA LEU A 208 0.35 -4.90 10.99
C LEU A 208 -0.28 -5.91 10.03
N LEU A 209 -0.72 -7.03 10.62
CA LEU A 209 -1.63 -7.98 10.03
C LEU A 209 -2.88 -8.03 10.91
N LEU A 210 -4.04 -7.71 10.34
CA LEU A 210 -5.32 -8.03 10.97
C LEU A 210 -5.72 -9.44 10.55
N VAL A 211 -6.10 -10.25 11.52
CA VAL A 211 -6.53 -11.65 11.32
C VAL A 211 -7.91 -11.82 11.95
N ARG A 212 -8.91 -12.08 11.14
CA ARG A 212 -10.30 -12.26 11.61
C ARG A 212 -10.38 -13.43 12.57
N LYS A 213 -11.05 -13.22 13.68
CA LYS A 213 -11.28 -14.25 14.69
C LYS A 213 -11.85 -15.52 14.06
N GLY A 214 -11.22 -16.66 14.35
CA GLY A 214 -11.54 -17.96 13.75
C GLY A 214 -10.72 -18.31 12.50
N THR A 215 -10.00 -17.36 11.89
CA THR A 215 -9.04 -17.65 10.82
C THR A 215 -7.78 -18.27 11.40
N ARG A 216 -7.35 -19.41 10.87
CA ARG A 216 -6.15 -20.13 11.31
C ARG A 216 -4.97 -19.79 10.41
N LEU A 217 -3.87 -19.42 11.04
CA LEU A 217 -2.58 -19.16 10.38
C LEU A 217 -1.49 -20.03 11.05
N ALA A 218 -0.63 -20.59 10.25
CA ALA A 218 0.62 -21.16 10.75
C ALA A 218 1.68 -20.05 10.88
N PRO A 219 2.50 -20.04 11.94
CA PRO A 219 3.59 -19.09 12.08
C PRO A 219 4.66 -19.34 11.02
N LEU A 220 5.30 -18.26 10.52
CA LEU A 220 6.47 -18.35 9.66
C LEU A 220 7.79 -18.26 10.43
N LEU A 221 7.77 -17.66 11.61
CA LEU A 221 8.88 -17.56 12.54
C LEU A 221 8.58 -18.39 13.78
N PHE A 222 9.61 -19.02 14.32
CA PHE A 222 9.51 -19.85 15.52
C PHE A 222 10.29 -19.21 16.67
N GLY A 223 9.72 -19.23 17.89
CA GLY A 223 10.33 -18.61 19.07
C GLY A 223 9.43 -18.68 20.29
N GLY A 224 9.40 -17.60 21.08
CA GLY A 224 8.54 -17.50 22.27
C GLY A 224 7.07 -17.35 21.97
N GLY A 225 6.23 -17.28 23.03
CA GLY A 225 4.76 -17.21 22.91
C GLY A 225 4.19 -15.81 22.60
N GLN A 226 5.02 -14.84 22.20
CA GLN A 226 4.54 -13.48 21.91
C GLN A 226 3.50 -13.50 20.79
N GLN A 227 2.53 -12.59 20.90
CA GLN A 227 1.42 -12.53 19.95
C GLN A 227 0.77 -13.89 19.67
N THR A 228 0.49 -14.63 20.74
CA THR A 228 -0.10 -15.99 20.69
C THR A 228 0.74 -17.03 19.91
N GLY A 229 2.05 -16.80 19.80
CA GLY A 229 2.96 -17.65 19.02
C GLY A 229 2.91 -17.46 17.52
N LEU A 230 2.01 -16.62 17.00
CA LEU A 230 1.90 -16.36 15.57
C LEU A 230 3.06 -15.50 15.05
N ARG A 231 3.48 -14.53 15.86
CA ARG A 231 4.64 -13.67 15.54
C ARG A 231 5.50 -13.51 16.80
N PRO A 232 6.41 -14.45 17.06
CA PRO A 232 7.31 -14.41 18.22
C PRO A 232 8.36 -13.31 18.08
N GLY A 233 9.09 -13.08 19.16
CA GLY A 233 10.15 -12.06 19.28
C GLY A 233 9.74 -10.93 20.19
N THR A 234 10.73 -10.27 20.80
CA THR A 234 10.50 -9.14 21.71
C THR A 234 9.70 -8.04 21.02
N PRO A 235 8.55 -7.62 21.60
CA PRO A 235 7.71 -6.60 20.99
C PRO A 235 8.41 -5.25 20.86
N PRO A 236 8.44 -4.62 19.67
CA PRO A 236 9.02 -3.30 19.45
C PRO A 236 8.07 -2.19 19.91
N VAL A 237 7.97 -1.96 21.22
CA VAL A 237 6.96 -1.08 21.84
C VAL A 237 6.93 0.32 21.23
N ALA A 238 8.11 0.94 21.08
CA ALA A 238 8.19 2.30 20.52
C ALA A 238 7.61 2.38 19.10
N LEU A 239 7.92 1.38 18.26
CA LEU A 239 7.39 1.34 16.89
C LEU A 239 5.87 1.12 16.88
N ALA A 240 5.35 0.24 17.75
CA ALA A 240 3.90 0.01 17.85
C ALA A 240 3.15 1.27 18.29
N VAL A 241 3.69 2.01 19.27
CA VAL A 241 3.17 3.31 19.68
C VAL A 241 3.19 4.30 18.52
N GLY A 242 4.29 4.33 17.74
CA GLY A 242 4.40 5.20 16.58
C GLY A 242 3.39 4.86 15.48
N LEU A 243 3.17 3.58 15.20
CA LEU A 243 2.14 3.16 14.23
C LEU A 243 0.74 3.61 14.68
N ALA A 244 0.40 3.40 15.97
CA ALA A 244 -0.87 3.81 16.53
C ALA A 244 -1.05 5.33 16.48
N ALA A 245 -0.02 6.10 16.89
CA ALA A 245 -0.03 7.56 16.84
C ALA A 245 -0.20 8.11 15.41
N ALA A 246 0.42 7.48 14.42
CA ALA A 246 0.26 7.86 13.02
C ALA A 246 -1.19 7.65 12.53
N LEU A 247 -1.84 6.56 12.94
CA LEU A 247 -3.27 6.33 12.65
C LEU A 247 -4.18 7.34 13.35
N GLU A 248 -3.92 7.66 14.62
CA GLU A 248 -4.67 8.69 15.36
C GLU A 248 -4.55 10.07 14.67
N ARG A 249 -3.34 10.44 14.24
CA ARG A 249 -3.09 11.67 13.49
C ARG A 249 -3.87 11.72 12.18
N TRP A 250 -3.87 10.61 11.44
CA TRP A 250 -4.66 10.50 10.22
C TRP A 250 -6.16 10.63 10.51
N GLN A 251 -6.68 9.92 11.50
CA GLN A 251 -8.10 9.93 11.85
C GLN A 251 -8.59 11.32 12.29
N ALA A 252 -7.77 12.05 13.04
CA ALA A 252 -8.11 13.40 13.52
C ALA A 252 -8.23 14.45 12.40
N ASP A 253 -7.53 14.26 11.28
CA ASP A 253 -7.45 15.24 10.19
C ASP A 253 -8.27 14.82 8.93
N GLN A 254 -8.88 13.64 8.95
CA GLN A 254 -9.78 13.22 7.89
C GLN A 254 -11.21 13.79 8.14
N PRO A 255 -12.03 14.19 7.16
CA PRO A 255 -11.82 14.06 5.71
C PRO A 255 -10.99 15.19 5.06
N GLY A 256 -10.74 16.28 5.77
CA GLY A 256 -10.08 17.46 5.19
C GLY A 256 -8.74 17.16 4.53
N ARG A 257 -7.96 16.20 5.08
CA ARG A 257 -6.71 15.75 4.45
C ARG A 257 -6.93 15.13 3.08
N GLN A 258 -7.97 14.31 2.92
CA GLN A 258 -8.27 13.66 1.64
C GLN A 258 -8.67 14.69 0.58
N GLU A 259 -9.56 15.61 0.91
CA GLU A 259 -10.00 16.69 0.01
C GLU A 259 -8.81 17.57 -0.42
N ARG A 260 -7.96 17.96 0.53
CA ARG A 260 -6.76 18.75 0.24
C ARG A 260 -5.80 17.99 -0.69
N MET A 261 -5.53 16.71 -0.44
CA MET A 261 -4.62 15.92 -1.25
C MET A 261 -5.19 15.70 -2.66
N ALA A 262 -6.48 15.47 -2.80
CA ALA A 262 -7.15 15.38 -4.11
C ALA A 262 -7.04 16.71 -4.88
N ALA A 263 -7.31 17.83 -4.23
CA ALA A 263 -7.19 19.16 -4.85
C ALA A 263 -5.75 19.46 -5.31
N LEU A 264 -4.74 19.13 -4.49
CA LEU A 264 -3.33 19.29 -4.83
C LEU A 264 -2.90 18.37 -5.99
N ARG A 265 -3.35 17.12 -6.00
CA ARG A 265 -3.12 16.17 -7.09
C ARG A 265 -3.71 16.69 -8.41
N ASP A 266 -4.95 17.17 -8.38
CA ASP A 266 -5.63 17.66 -9.55
C ASP A 266 -5.01 18.98 -10.05
N ARG A 267 -4.56 19.84 -9.13
CA ARG A 267 -3.77 21.04 -9.47
C ARG A 267 -2.48 20.66 -10.19
N LEU A 268 -1.77 19.61 -9.70
CA LEU A 268 -0.55 19.11 -10.35
C LEU A 268 -0.85 18.60 -11.78
N GLU A 269 -1.85 17.73 -11.93
CA GLU A 269 -2.24 17.20 -13.25
C GLU A 269 -2.62 18.32 -14.23
N ASN A 270 -3.55 19.19 -13.83
CA ASN A 270 -4.05 20.25 -14.68
C ASN A 270 -2.95 21.26 -15.02
N GLY A 271 -2.09 21.57 -14.06
CA GLY A 271 -0.97 22.50 -14.27
C GLY A 271 0.09 21.97 -15.23
N ILE A 272 0.41 20.66 -15.16
CA ILE A 272 1.32 20.00 -16.11
C ILE A 272 0.69 20.00 -17.51
N ARG A 273 -0.57 19.56 -17.63
CA ARG A 273 -1.29 19.53 -18.92
C ARG A 273 -1.38 20.89 -19.61
N ALA A 274 -1.57 21.96 -18.83
CA ALA A 274 -1.66 23.32 -19.37
C ALA A 274 -0.33 23.87 -19.88
N ARG A 275 0.81 23.32 -19.45
CA ARG A 275 2.15 23.82 -19.80
C ARG A 275 2.91 22.93 -20.78
N VAL A 276 2.53 21.67 -20.91
CA VAL A 276 3.13 20.72 -21.86
C VAL A 276 2.41 20.85 -23.20
N GLU A 277 3.14 21.17 -24.25
CA GLU A 277 2.62 21.31 -25.61
C GLU A 277 3.17 20.20 -26.51
N PRO A 278 2.33 19.57 -27.34
CA PRO A 278 0.87 19.73 -27.34
C PRO A 278 0.22 19.05 -26.13
N PRO A 279 -0.94 19.54 -25.63
CA PRO A 279 -1.61 18.96 -24.44
C PRO A 279 -1.90 17.47 -24.54
N GLN A 280 -2.04 16.94 -25.77
CA GLN A 280 -2.23 15.52 -26.06
C GLN A 280 -1.00 14.65 -25.68
N SER A 281 0.14 15.25 -25.42
CA SER A 281 1.36 14.57 -24.99
C SER A 281 1.31 14.07 -23.53
N VAL A 282 0.25 14.35 -22.79
CA VAL A 282 0.08 13.93 -21.40
C VAL A 282 -1.15 13.02 -21.29
N VAL A 283 -0.94 11.77 -20.92
CA VAL A 283 -2.00 10.76 -20.74
C VAL A 283 -2.11 10.41 -19.27
N ARG A 284 -3.30 10.48 -18.69
CA ARG A 284 -3.56 9.95 -17.34
C ARG A 284 -3.94 8.49 -17.42
N HIS A 285 -3.38 7.69 -16.50
CA HIS A 285 -3.73 6.29 -16.30
C HIS A 285 -4.61 6.10 -15.06
N GLY A 286 -5.47 5.08 -15.10
CA GLY A 286 -6.37 4.70 -14.01
C GLY A 286 -7.74 5.38 -14.06
N LEU A 287 -8.53 5.14 -13.02
CA LEU A 287 -9.89 5.64 -12.88
C LEU A 287 -9.99 7.16 -13.01
N LEU A 288 -11.03 7.60 -13.73
CA LEU A 288 -11.38 9.02 -13.81
C LEU A 288 -12.29 9.44 -12.66
N ASP A 289 -13.03 8.49 -12.08
CA ASP A 289 -13.92 8.74 -10.94
C ASP A 289 -13.12 9.02 -9.67
N GLU A 290 -13.39 10.17 -9.06
CA GLU A 290 -12.72 10.63 -7.84
C GLU A 290 -12.99 9.75 -6.62
N HIS A 291 -14.13 9.07 -6.56
CA HIS A 291 -14.50 8.20 -5.45
C HIS A 291 -13.88 6.80 -5.55
N GLY A 292 -13.44 6.42 -6.73
CA GLY A 292 -12.80 5.13 -7.00
C GLY A 292 -11.28 5.13 -6.88
N ARG A 293 -10.63 6.23 -6.43
CA ARG A 293 -9.17 6.34 -6.41
C ARG A 293 -8.62 6.98 -5.15
N LEU A 294 -7.37 6.66 -4.83
CA LEU A 294 -6.62 7.30 -3.76
C LEU A 294 -6.44 8.80 -4.04
N PRO A 295 -6.58 9.68 -3.03
CA PRO A 295 -6.52 11.12 -3.24
C PRO A 295 -5.12 11.62 -3.62
N GLN A 296 -4.06 10.92 -3.25
CA GLN A 296 -2.67 11.38 -3.39
C GLN A 296 -1.94 10.85 -4.63
N THR A 297 -2.51 9.89 -5.38
CA THR A 297 -1.78 9.16 -6.42
C THR A 297 -2.15 9.66 -7.81
N LEU A 298 -1.13 9.95 -8.63
CA LEU A 298 -1.27 10.39 -10.02
C LEU A 298 -0.27 9.63 -10.89
N MET A 299 -0.74 8.96 -11.93
CA MET A 299 0.08 8.27 -12.92
C MET A 299 -0.09 8.93 -14.28
N LEU A 300 0.97 9.54 -14.80
CA LEU A 300 0.97 10.25 -16.08
C LEU A 300 1.92 9.59 -17.08
N GLY A 301 1.45 9.37 -18.30
CA GLY A 301 2.25 8.97 -19.45
C GLY A 301 2.63 10.19 -20.31
N PHE A 302 3.86 10.18 -20.83
CA PHE A 302 4.43 11.21 -21.71
C PHE A 302 4.85 10.53 -23.03
N PRO A 303 3.91 10.32 -23.98
CA PRO A 303 4.16 9.56 -25.20
C PRO A 303 5.40 10.05 -25.96
N GLY A 304 6.24 9.09 -26.39
CA GLY A 304 7.47 9.41 -27.12
C GLY A 304 8.69 9.66 -26.25
N LEU A 305 8.55 9.81 -24.92
CA LEU A 305 9.66 10.07 -24.02
C LEU A 305 10.04 8.81 -23.22
N ASP A 306 11.33 8.63 -22.92
CA ASP A 306 11.81 7.58 -22.03
C ASP A 306 11.65 7.98 -20.56
N ALA A 307 10.87 7.21 -19.79
CA ALA A 307 10.59 7.56 -18.40
C ALA A 307 11.82 7.44 -17.47
N ASN A 308 12.82 6.63 -17.81
CA ASN A 308 14.07 6.57 -17.02
C ASN A 308 14.85 7.89 -17.20
N ALA A 309 14.99 8.35 -18.45
CA ALA A 309 15.62 9.64 -18.72
C ALA A 309 14.86 10.79 -18.05
N LEU A 310 13.52 10.80 -18.18
CA LEU A 310 12.68 11.80 -17.50
C LEU A 310 12.86 11.77 -15.99
N LEU A 311 12.90 10.58 -15.37
CA LEU A 311 13.06 10.46 -13.93
C LEU A 311 14.41 11.04 -13.47
N MET A 312 15.49 10.77 -14.20
CA MET A 312 16.81 11.35 -13.93
C MET A 312 16.81 12.88 -14.07
N GLN A 313 16.16 13.42 -15.09
CA GLN A 313 16.05 14.86 -15.28
C GLN A 313 15.16 15.52 -14.23
N LEU A 314 14.09 14.85 -13.78
CA LEU A 314 13.24 15.31 -12.67
C LEU A 314 14.03 15.37 -11.34
N ASP A 315 14.84 14.35 -11.06
CA ASP A 315 15.71 14.33 -9.87
C ASP A 315 16.71 15.49 -9.90
N LEU A 316 17.38 15.72 -11.04
CA LEU A 316 18.27 16.87 -11.24
C LEU A 316 17.52 18.21 -11.10
N ALA A 317 16.24 18.25 -11.48
CA ALA A 317 15.38 19.42 -11.30
C ALA A 317 14.83 19.52 -9.84
N GLY A 318 15.18 18.58 -8.95
CA GLY A 318 14.76 18.55 -7.56
C GLY A 318 13.30 18.13 -7.37
N VAL A 319 12.78 17.22 -8.20
CA VAL A 319 11.46 16.60 -8.06
C VAL A 319 11.64 15.09 -7.93
N CYS A 320 11.34 14.52 -6.75
CA CYS A 320 11.28 13.10 -6.57
C CYS A 320 9.98 12.53 -7.14
N ALA A 321 10.09 11.53 -8.00
CA ALA A 321 8.97 10.81 -8.62
C ALA A 321 9.36 9.34 -8.81
N SER A 322 8.50 8.50 -9.38
CA SER A 322 8.77 7.07 -9.54
C SER A 322 8.22 6.53 -10.87
N LEU A 323 8.80 5.43 -11.35
CA LEU A 323 8.32 4.69 -12.53
C LEU A 323 7.13 3.75 -12.23
N GLY A 324 6.52 3.86 -11.04
CA GLY A 324 5.45 2.97 -10.58
C GLY A 324 5.94 2.00 -9.51
N SER A 325 6.33 0.78 -9.84
CA SER A 325 6.89 -0.12 -8.82
C SER A 325 8.35 0.23 -8.53
N ALA A 326 8.64 0.83 -7.38
CA ALA A 326 10.00 1.13 -6.92
C ALA A 326 10.90 -0.13 -6.80
N CYS A 327 10.31 -1.32 -6.75
CA CYS A 327 11.01 -2.60 -6.67
C CYS A 327 11.52 -3.10 -8.04
N ALA A 328 11.14 -2.48 -9.14
CA ALA A 328 11.58 -2.84 -10.50
C ALA A 328 12.78 -2.00 -10.97
N SER A 329 13.59 -1.45 -10.05
CA SER A 329 14.84 -0.77 -10.39
C SER A 329 15.77 -1.75 -11.15
N GLY A 330 15.83 -1.57 -12.49
CA GLY A 330 16.56 -2.46 -13.41
C GLY A 330 15.68 -3.23 -14.42
N SER A 331 14.34 -3.18 -14.29
CA SER A 331 13.43 -3.77 -15.30
C SER A 331 13.31 -2.82 -16.50
N THR A 332 13.67 -3.33 -17.68
CA THR A 332 13.45 -2.65 -18.98
C THR A 332 12.00 -2.70 -19.46
N GLN A 333 11.09 -3.35 -18.70
CA GLN A 333 9.73 -3.73 -19.16
C GLN A 333 8.65 -2.78 -18.70
N GLY A 334 8.85 -1.56 -18.28
CA GLY A 334 7.76 -0.66 -17.87
C GLY A 334 6.89 -1.17 -16.71
N SER A 335 5.80 -0.46 -16.37
CA SER A 335 4.90 -0.82 -15.28
C SER A 335 4.06 -2.08 -15.59
N ARG A 336 4.20 -3.13 -14.78
CA ARG A 336 3.35 -4.34 -14.89
C ARG A 336 1.86 -4.03 -14.71
N THR A 337 1.54 -3.07 -13.86
CA THR A 337 0.17 -2.59 -13.66
C THR A 337 -0.41 -2.03 -14.96
N LEU A 338 0.31 -1.13 -15.64
CA LEU A 338 -0.14 -0.53 -16.89
C LEU A 338 -0.26 -1.57 -18.00
N LEU A 339 0.69 -2.50 -18.11
CA LEU A 339 0.62 -3.59 -19.07
C LEU A 339 -0.59 -4.50 -18.84
N ALA A 340 -0.90 -4.82 -17.57
CA ALA A 340 -2.09 -5.60 -17.21
C ALA A 340 -3.39 -4.87 -17.57
N MET A 341 -3.40 -3.54 -17.53
CA MET A 341 -4.52 -2.69 -17.98
C MET A 341 -4.66 -2.61 -19.51
N GLY A 342 -3.76 -3.25 -20.28
CA GLY A 342 -3.75 -3.17 -21.74
C GLY A 342 -3.11 -1.90 -22.31
N VAL A 343 -2.40 -1.11 -21.51
CA VAL A 343 -1.61 0.02 -21.97
C VAL A 343 -0.45 -0.51 -22.81
N SER A 344 -0.16 0.12 -23.96
CA SER A 344 0.95 -0.27 -24.81
C SER A 344 2.28 -0.20 -24.07
N GLU A 345 3.22 -1.08 -24.41
CA GLU A 345 4.54 -1.12 -23.78
C GLU A 345 5.29 0.22 -23.92
N SER A 346 5.18 0.87 -25.08
CA SER A 346 5.77 2.18 -25.31
C SER A 346 5.22 3.24 -24.34
N LEU A 347 3.91 3.29 -24.14
CA LEU A 347 3.29 4.24 -23.23
C LEU A 347 3.54 3.88 -21.77
N ALA A 348 3.58 2.60 -21.41
CA ALA A 348 3.95 2.15 -20.08
C ALA A 348 5.38 2.54 -19.70
N ARG A 349 6.31 2.50 -20.67
CA ARG A 349 7.71 2.93 -20.51
C ARG A 349 7.91 4.44 -20.48
N SER A 350 6.91 5.23 -20.87
CA SER A 350 6.92 6.68 -20.82
C SER A 350 6.06 7.23 -19.67
N SER A 351 5.77 6.43 -18.66
CA SER A 351 4.85 6.78 -17.58
C SER A 351 5.57 6.99 -16.25
N ILE A 352 5.20 8.05 -15.55
CA ILE A 352 5.75 8.44 -14.24
C ILE A 352 4.61 8.56 -13.23
N ARG A 353 4.85 8.02 -12.05
CA ARG A 353 3.98 8.19 -10.90
C ARG A 353 4.43 9.36 -10.05
N PHE A 354 3.49 10.23 -9.71
CA PHE A 354 3.61 11.27 -8.69
C PHE A 354 2.70 10.90 -7.52
N SER A 355 3.20 11.01 -6.31
CA SER A 355 2.42 10.71 -5.10
C SER A 355 2.71 11.69 -3.98
N LEU A 356 1.67 12.36 -3.51
CA LEU A 356 1.70 13.42 -2.51
C LEU A 356 1.66 12.84 -1.09
N GLY A 357 2.05 13.65 -0.11
CA GLY A 357 1.95 13.33 1.31
C GLY A 357 1.17 14.37 2.10
N ALA A 358 0.92 14.07 3.39
CA ALA A 358 0.16 14.95 4.25
C ALA A 358 0.78 16.35 4.41
N PHE A 359 2.09 16.49 4.22
CA PHE A 359 2.82 17.75 4.38
C PHE A 359 3.08 18.47 3.05
N THR A 360 2.68 17.90 1.91
CA THR A 360 2.81 18.56 0.61
C THR A 360 2.01 19.86 0.58
N THR A 361 2.65 20.94 0.13
CA THR A 361 2.09 22.31 0.09
C THR A 361 1.70 22.73 -1.33
N GLU A 362 0.83 23.74 -1.45
CA GLU A 362 0.47 24.33 -2.76
C GLU A 362 1.69 24.91 -3.46
N SER A 363 2.58 25.59 -2.72
CA SER A 363 3.81 26.16 -3.27
C SER A 363 4.75 25.09 -3.86
N GLU A 364 4.86 23.92 -3.21
CA GLU A 364 5.62 22.79 -3.75
C GLU A 364 4.99 22.26 -5.03
N ILE A 365 3.66 22.17 -5.08
CA ILE A 365 2.94 21.73 -6.29
C ILE A 365 3.14 22.71 -7.44
N ASP A 366 3.05 24.02 -7.20
CA ASP A 366 3.28 25.03 -8.25
C ASP A 366 4.71 24.98 -8.81
N GLN A 367 5.70 24.83 -7.92
CA GLN A 367 7.09 24.64 -8.34
C GLN A 367 7.30 23.31 -9.08
N ALA A 368 6.63 22.23 -8.65
CA ALA A 368 6.71 20.93 -9.33
C ALA A 368 6.11 21.01 -10.74
N ILE A 369 4.98 21.68 -10.92
CA ILE A 369 4.37 21.91 -12.24
C ILE A 369 5.37 22.58 -13.19
N ASP A 370 6.02 23.68 -12.76
CA ASP A 370 6.96 24.41 -13.58
C ASP A 370 8.21 23.59 -13.94
N ARG A 371 8.71 22.77 -12.98
CA ARG A 371 9.89 21.91 -13.18
C ARG A 371 9.57 20.75 -14.09
N VAL A 372 8.46 20.04 -13.85
CA VAL A 372 8.02 18.89 -14.66
C VAL A 372 7.75 19.33 -16.09
N ALA A 373 7.00 20.42 -16.30
CA ALA A 373 6.73 20.92 -17.65
C ALA A 373 8.01 21.28 -18.41
N ARG A 374 8.96 21.93 -17.76
CA ARG A 374 10.26 22.28 -18.36
C ARG A 374 11.03 21.02 -18.77
N VAL A 375 11.12 20.02 -17.89
CA VAL A 375 11.83 18.77 -18.18
C VAL A 375 11.19 18.05 -19.37
N VAL A 376 9.85 17.93 -19.39
CA VAL A 376 9.12 17.28 -20.48
C VAL A 376 9.32 18.01 -21.82
N GLN A 377 9.28 19.34 -21.82
CA GLN A 377 9.49 20.15 -23.03
C GLN A 377 10.93 20.01 -23.57
N THR A 378 11.93 20.04 -22.68
CA THR A 378 13.34 19.88 -23.08
C THR A 378 13.59 18.50 -23.67
N ALA A 379 13.11 17.45 -23.03
CA ALA A 379 13.25 16.08 -23.53
C ALA A 379 12.57 15.87 -24.89
N GLY A 380 11.38 16.47 -25.12
CA GLY A 380 10.69 16.40 -26.40
C GLY A 380 11.33 17.18 -27.54
N SER A 381 12.20 18.14 -27.24
CA SER A 381 12.94 18.92 -28.27
C SER A 381 14.25 18.26 -28.70
N GLU A 382 14.82 17.36 -27.90
CA GLU A 382 16.07 16.64 -28.22
C GLU A 382 15.84 15.44 -29.16
N ASP A 383 14.61 14.92 -29.24
CA ASP A 383 14.22 13.78 -30.10
C ASP A 383 13.60 14.23 -31.45
N SER A 384 13.55 15.54 -31.73
CA SER A 384 13.02 16.14 -32.98
C SER A 384 14.16 16.56 -33.94
#